data_dbcc96bc825265fa76c561cc222149dc
#
_entry.id   dbcc96bc825265fa76c561cc222149dc
#
_cell.length_a   1.000
_cell.length_b   1.000
_cell.length_c   1.000
_cell.angle_alpha   90.00
_cell.angle_beta   90.00
_cell.angle_gamma   90.00
#
_symmetry.space_group_name_H-M   'P 1'
#
loop_
_entity.id
_entity.type
_entity.pdbx_description
1 polymer ?
#
loop_
_entity_poly.entity_id
_entity_poly.type
_entity_poly.pdbx_seq_one_letter_code
_entity_poly.pdbx_strand_id
1 'polypeptide(L)'
;MESMPPRRDYLRGYELRLRLNLDLPDRLSLMVMSRGLKTRLEQQAYEGYTDKVRTTGNLKLHEESRWLALFSELGWTTMAPDLWARYAVLGERREEAQAWLEGPLTAGLLAWEGSEEVGSTPLVMMLTRGSLYLRTQHDRSKVQELTRTLELARLAANRAQVFAGFGLSSLV
;
A
#
# COMPACT_ATOMS: atom_id res chain seq x y z
N MET A 1 11.63 11.67 3.64
CA MET A 1 12.02 10.23 3.60
C MET A 1 12.77 9.92 4.88
N GLU A 2 12.36 8.89 5.59
CA GLU A 2 12.96 8.50 6.86
C GLU A 2 13.34 7.02 6.80
N SER A 3 14.52 6.69 7.30
CA SER A 3 14.99 5.31 7.50
C SER A 3 15.30 5.14 8.99
N MET A 4 14.50 4.34 9.68
CA MET A 4 14.57 4.16 11.13
C MET A 4 14.37 2.69 11.51
N PRO A 5 14.64 2.31 12.78
CA PRO A 5 14.25 0.99 13.27
C PRO A 5 12.76 0.74 13.03
N PRO A 6 12.36 -0.48 12.66
CA PRO A 6 10.98 -0.76 12.33
C PRO A 6 10.07 -0.56 13.55
N ARG A 7 8.96 0.16 13.34
CA ARG A 7 7.88 0.27 14.32
C ARG A 7 6.77 -0.76 14.07
N ARG A 8 6.94 -1.57 13.04
CA ARG A 8 6.03 -2.63 12.62
C ARG A 8 6.75 -3.98 12.75
N ASP A 9 6.14 -4.92 13.40
CA ASP A 9 6.65 -6.28 13.62
C ASP A 9 6.76 -7.11 12.33
N TYR A 10 6.05 -6.72 11.29
CA TYR A 10 6.13 -7.36 9.98
C TYR A 10 7.32 -6.87 9.12
N LEU A 11 8.04 -5.84 9.54
CA LEU A 11 9.21 -5.31 8.83
C LEU A 11 10.51 -5.87 9.42
N ARG A 12 11.45 -6.20 8.55
CA ARG A 12 12.80 -6.63 8.93
C ARG A 12 13.81 -5.54 8.52
N GLY A 13 14.92 -5.43 9.27
CA GLY A 13 15.97 -4.44 8.99
C GLY A 13 15.54 -3.02 9.34
N TYR A 14 15.44 -2.14 8.35
CA TYR A 14 15.00 -0.76 8.53
C TYR A 14 13.64 -0.52 7.89
N GLU A 15 12.87 0.36 8.49
CA GLU A 15 11.62 0.86 7.92
C GLU A 15 11.92 2.08 7.05
N LEU A 16 11.57 2.00 5.77
CA LEU A 16 11.55 3.14 4.86
C LEU A 16 10.14 3.72 4.84
N ARG A 17 10.03 4.99 5.18
CA ARG A 17 8.79 5.77 5.09
C ARG A 17 8.97 6.93 4.13
N LEU A 18 8.00 7.09 3.26
CA LEU A 18 7.92 8.23 2.38
C LEU A 18 6.52 8.83 2.48
N ARG A 19 6.46 10.15 2.55
CA ARG A 19 5.23 10.91 2.45
C ARG A 19 5.41 12.01 1.41
N LEU A 20 4.47 12.11 0.49
CA LEU A 20 4.38 13.17 -0.51
C LEU A 20 3.03 13.84 -0.37
N ASN A 21 3.02 15.14 -0.12
CA ASN A 21 1.80 15.94 -0.18
C ASN A 21 1.46 16.21 -1.64
N LEU A 22 0.26 15.84 -2.07
CA LEU A 22 -0.17 15.89 -3.46
C LEU A 22 -1.38 16.80 -3.68
N ASP A 23 -1.89 17.40 -2.59
CA ASP A 23 -3.11 18.24 -2.60
C ASP A 23 -4.31 17.54 -3.26
N LEU A 24 -4.44 16.23 -3.04
CA LEU A 24 -5.55 15.42 -3.53
C LEU A 24 -6.80 15.66 -2.68
N PRO A 25 -8.01 15.37 -3.20
CA PRO A 25 -9.22 15.44 -2.41
C PRO A 25 -9.13 14.55 -1.15
N ASP A 26 -9.50 15.09 0.01
CA ASP A 26 -9.44 14.41 1.31
C ASP A 26 -10.29 13.12 1.36
N ARG A 27 -11.36 13.06 0.55
CA ARG A 27 -12.23 11.89 0.42
C ARG A 27 -11.56 10.69 -0.24
N LEU A 28 -10.44 10.92 -0.93
CA LEU A 28 -9.72 9.84 -1.61
C LEU A 28 -9.02 8.94 -0.61
N SER A 29 -9.44 7.69 -0.58
CA SER A 29 -8.94 6.67 0.35
C SER A 29 -8.70 5.37 -0.39
N LEU A 30 -7.44 5.16 -0.81
CA LEU A 30 -6.99 3.96 -1.53
C LEU A 30 -5.72 3.42 -0.87
N MET A 31 -5.61 2.10 -0.78
CA MET A 31 -4.41 1.41 -0.32
C MET A 31 -4.07 0.26 -1.26
N VAL A 32 -2.79 0.12 -1.53
CA VAL A 32 -2.20 -1.07 -2.15
C VAL A 32 -1.23 -1.67 -1.16
N MET A 33 -1.35 -2.95 -0.91
CA MET A 33 -0.38 -3.68 -0.07
C MET A 33 0.01 -5.00 -0.71
N SER A 34 1.23 -5.47 -0.43
CA SER A 34 1.65 -6.80 -0.84
C SER A 34 0.73 -7.87 -0.24
N ARG A 35 0.36 -8.86 -1.03
CA ARG A 35 -0.61 -9.90 -0.62
C ARG A 35 -0.12 -10.72 0.56
N GLY A 36 1.17 -11.03 0.60
CA GLY A 36 1.77 -11.70 1.75
C GLY A 36 1.63 -10.92 3.05
N LEU A 37 1.72 -9.58 2.99
CA LEU A 37 1.46 -8.73 4.14
C LEU A 37 -0.01 -8.76 4.55
N LYS A 38 -0.94 -8.66 3.60
CA LYS A 38 -2.39 -8.77 3.87
C LYS A 38 -2.69 -10.05 4.63
N THR A 39 -2.27 -11.20 4.10
CA THR A 39 -2.50 -12.51 4.72
C THR A 39 -1.95 -12.58 6.15
N ARG A 40 -0.75 -12.05 6.37
CA ARG A 40 -0.14 -12.00 7.72
C ARG A 40 -0.93 -11.15 8.69
N LEU A 41 -1.38 -9.97 8.27
CA LEU A 41 -2.16 -9.07 9.13
C LEU A 41 -3.55 -9.64 9.46
N GLU A 42 -4.19 -10.32 8.51
CA GLU A 42 -5.46 -11.03 8.73
C GLU A 42 -5.29 -12.18 9.72
N GLN A 43 -4.22 -12.94 9.59
CA GLN A 43 -3.90 -14.02 10.53
C GLN A 43 -3.63 -13.49 11.95
N GLN A 44 -2.82 -12.43 12.08
CA GLN A 44 -2.57 -11.78 13.38
C GLN A 44 -3.85 -11.23 14.02
N ALA A 45 -4.75 -10.65 13.22
CA ALA A 45 -6.03 -10.17 13.70
C ALA A 45 -6.90 -11.33 14.21
N TYR A 46 -6.92 -12.46 13.51
CA TYR A 46 -7.65 -13.67 13.91
C TYR A 46 -7.09 -14.27 15.20
N GLU A 47 -5.78 -14.45 15.31
CA GLU A 47 -5.09 -14.95 16.50
C GLU A 47 -5.33 -14.04 17.71
N GLY A 48 -5.20 -12.73 17.52
CA GLY A 48 -5.49 -11.74 18.55
C GLY A 48 -6.95 -11.73 19.01
N TYR A 49 -7.89 -12.14 18.17
CA TYR A 49 -9.31 -12.27 18.53
C TYR A 49 -9.57 -13.54 19.36
N THR A 50 -8.91 -14.63 19.02
CA THR A 50 -9.01 -15.90 19.76
C THR A 50 -8.31 -15.85 21.11
N ASP A 51 -7.20 -15.14 21.25
CA ASP A 51 -6.50 -14.92 22.53
C ASP A 51 -7.21 -13.91 23.45
N LYS A 52 -7.96 -12.95 22.90
CA LYS A 52 -8.75 -11.97 23.68
C LYS A 52 -9.87 -12.61 24.50
N VAL A 53 -10.32 -13.78 24.16
CA VAL A 53 -11.22 -14.57 25.02
C VAL A 53 -10.50 -14.99 26.32
N ARG A 54 -9.17 -14.89 26.37
CA ARG A 54 -8.34 -15.28 27.53
C ARG A 54 -7.68 -14.12 28.30
N THR A 55 -7.47 -12.95 27.69
CA THR A 55 -6.79 -11.83 28.38
C THR A 55 -7.24 -10.46 27.86
N THR A 56 -7.68 -9.60 28.76
CA THR A 56 -7.98 -8.17 28.57
C THR A 56 -6.68 -7.39 28.29
N GLY A 57 -6.15 -7.45 27.07
CA GLY A 57 -4.99 -6.70 26.63
C GLY A 57 -5.34 -5.75 25.47
N ASN A 58 -4.99 -4.47 25.60
CA ASN A 58 -5.12 -3.47 24.55
C ASN A 58 -4.26 -3.83 23.33
N LEU A 59 -4.84 -4.52 22.35
CA LEU A 59 -4.21 -4.72 21.04
C LEU A 59 -4.20 -3.38 20.29
N LYS A 60 -3.04 -2.74 20.24
CA LYS A 60 -2.80 -1.64 19.28
C LYS A 60 -2.76 -2.24 17.87
N LEU A 61 -3.90 -2.30 17.22
CA LEU A 61 -3.96 -2.67 15.81
C LEU A 61 -3.21 -1.64 14.98
N HIS A 62 -2.32 -2.10 14.11
CA HIS A 62 -1.66 -1.26 13.13
C HIS A 62 -2.67 -0.56 12.22
N GLU A 63 -2.31 0.58 11.65
CA GLU A 63 -3.17 1.32 10.73
C GLU A 63 -3.63 0.44 9.57
N GLU A 64 -2.73 -0.37 9.03
CA GLU A 64 -3.00 -1.31 7.96
C GLU A 64 -4.09 -2.33 8.32
N SER A 65 -4.09 -2.83 9.54
CA SER A 65 -5.13 -3.76 10.04
C SER A 65 -6.49 -3.07 10.16
N ARG A 66 -6.51 -1.77 10.51
CA ARG A 66 -7.75 -0.98 10.52
C ARG A 66 -8.31 -0.80 9.11
N TRP A 67 -7.46 -0.58 8.13
CA TRP A 67 -7.87 -0.50 6.73
C TRP A 67 -8.50 -1.81 6.24
N LEU A 68 -7.90 -2.96 6.59
CA LEU A 68 -8.47 -4.28 6.27
C LEU A 68 -9.85 -4.51 6.88
N ALA A 69 -10.13 -3.92 8.03
CA ALA A 69 -11.42 -4.01 8.69
C ALA A 69 -12.47 -3.04 8.10
N LEU A 70 -12.04 -1.90 7.56
CA LEU A 70 -12.92 -0.83 7.09
C LEU A 70 -13.23 -0.91 5.60
N PHE A 71 -12.30 -1.39 4.78
CA PHE A 71 -12.39 -1.36 3.33
C PHE A 71 -12.40 -2.77 2.74
N SER A 72 -13.25 -2.96 1.75
CA SER A 72 -13.27 -4.20 0.97
C SER A 72 -12.10 -4.25 -0.02
N GLU A 73 -11.65 -5.44 -0.35
CA GLU A 73 -10.71 -5.63 -1.45
C GLU A 73 -11.40 -5.35 -2.78
N LEU A 74 -10.75 -4.54 -3.60
CA LEU A 74 -11.25 -4.10 -4.89
C LEU A 74 -10.56 -4.88 -6.01
N GLY A 75 -11.35 -5.32 -6.99
CA GLY A 75 -10.90 -5.88 -8.25
C GLY A 75 -11.78 -5.37 -9.38
N TRP A 76 -11.28 -5.39 -10.61
CA TRP A 76 -11.99 -5.01 -11.82
C TRP A 76 -11.63 -5.95 -12.98
N THR A 77 -12.47 -5.96 -14.01
CA THR A 77 -12.39 -6.95 -15.11
C THR A 77 -11.07 -6.89 -15.87
N THR A 78 -10.50 -5.69 -16.06
CA THR A 78 -9.23 -5.49 -16.78
C THR A 78 -8.00 -5.52 -15.88
N MET A 79 -8.16 -5.84 -14.60
CA MET A 79 -7.04 -5.94 -13.67
C MET A 79 -6.08 -7.04 -14.09
N ALA A 80 -4.80 -6.73 -14.20
CA ALA A 80 -3.77 -7.70 -14.54
C ALA A 80 -3.75 -8.86 -13.53
N PRO A 81 -3.79 -10.12 -13.96
CA PRO A 81 -3.76 -11.28 -13.06
C PRO A 81 -2.57 -11.28 -12.11
N ASP A 82 -1.39 -10.87 -12.59
CA ASP A 82 -0.17 -10.78 -11.78
C ASP A 82 -0.27 -9.70 -10.70
N LEU A 83 -0.96 -8.59 -10.97
CA LEU A 83 -1.21 -7.56 -9.97
C LEU A 83 -2.10 -8.12 -8.85
N TRP A 84 -3.19 -8.80 -9.22
CA TRP A 84 -4.08 -9.45 -8.26
C TRP A 84 -3.36 -10.51 -7.42
N ALA A 85 -2.48 -11.29 -8.04
CA ALA A 85 -1.75 -12.35 -7.36
C ALA A 85 -0.75 -11.82 -6.32
N ARG A 86 -0.16 -10.64 -6.56
CA ARG A 86 0.92 -10.08 -5.74
C ARG A 86 0.48 -9.00 -4.78
N TYR A 87 -0.59 -8.28 -5.11
CA TYR A 87 -1.06 -7.12 -4.35
C TYR A 87 -2.55 -7.20 -4.06
N ALA A 88 -2.94 -6.66 -2.91
CA ALA A 88 -4.31 -6.39 -2.57
C ALA A 88 -4.57 -4.88 -2.66
N VAL A 89 -5.70 -4.52 -3.23
CA VAL A 89 -6.15 -3.13 -3.38
C VAL A 89 -7.37 -2.93 -2.49
N LEU A 90 -7.34 -1.94 -1.62
CA LEU A 90 -8.40 -1.61 -0.67
C LEU A 90 -8.88 -0.17 -0.90
N GLY A 91 -10.17 0.07 -0.78
CA GLY A 91 -10.73 1.40 -0.89
C GLY A 91 -12.24 1.38 -0.98
N GLU A 92 -12.84 2.56 -1.14
CA GLU A 92 -14.29 2.72 -1.24
C GLU A 92 -14.79 2.57 -2.68
N ARG A 93 -14.02 3.09 -3.64
CA ARG A 93 -14.45 3.23 -5.03
C ARG A 93 -13.50 2.53 -5.99
N ARG A 94 -14.05 1.54 -6.69
CA ARG A 94 -13.32 0.74 -7.69
C ARG A 94 -12.77 1.59 -8.82
N GLU A 95 -13.55 2.54 -9.30
CA GLU A 95 -13.19 3.41 -10.42
C GLU A 95 -11.96 4.27 -10.11
N GLU A 96 -11.85 4.74 -8.88
CA GLU A 96 -10.68 5.51 -8.41
C GLU A 96 -9.43 4.61 -8.31
N ALA A 97 -9.59 3.39 -7.80
CA ALA A 97 -8.51 2.41 -7.73
C ALA A 97 -8.02 2.02 -9.13
N GLN A 98 -8.95 1.74 -10.06
CA GLN A 98 -8.64 1.42 -11.44
C GLN A 98 -7.91 2.59 -12.12
N ALA A 99 -8.41 3.81 -12.00
CA ALA A 99 -7.80 4.99 -12.61
C ALA A 99 -6.38 5.25 -12.10
N TRP A 100 -6.13 4.98 -10.81
CA TRP A 100 -4.80 5.14 -10.23
C TRP A 100 -3.81 4.07 -10.71
N LEU A 101 -4.23 2.81 -10.64
CA LEU A 101 -3.36 1.64 -10.82
C LEU A 101 -3.18 1.22 -12.28
N GLU A 102 -4.22 1.34 -13.10
CA GLU A 102 -4.20 0.81 -14.46
C GLU A 102 -3.11 1.45 -15.32
N GLY A 103 -2.39 0.62 -16.07
CA GLY A 103 -1.31 1.04 -16.95
C GLY A 103 0.04 1.16 -16.23
N PRO A 104 0.69 2.35 -16.24
CA PRO A 104 2.09 2.49 -15.80
C PRO A 104 2.35 2.09 -14.34
N LEU A 105 1.41 2.36 -13.42
CA LEU A 105 1.62 2.04 -12.01
C LEU A 105 1.57 0.53 -11.77
N THR A 106 0.69 -0.20 -12.45
CA THR A 106 0.69 -1.68 -12.43
C THR A 106 2.03 -2.21 -12.93
N ALA A 107 2.53 -1.72 -14.06
CA ALA A 107 3.84 -2.14 -14.58
C ALA A 107 4.97 -1.83 -13.58
N GLY A 108 4.94 -0.66 -12.95
CA GLY A 108 5.90 -0.25 -11.94
C GLY A 108 5.88 -1.14 -10.70
N LEU A 109 4.70 -1.51 -10.20
CA LEU A 109 4.54 -2.42 -9.07
C LEU A 109 5.08 -3.82 -9.38
N LEU A 110 4.79 -4.34 -10.55
CA LEU A 110 5.25 -5.67 -10.97
C LEU A 110 6.77 -5.70 -11.20
N ALA A 111 7.38 -4.59 -11.65
CA ALA A 111 8.82 -4.47 -11.83
C ALA A 111 9.57 -4.17 -10.52
N TRP A 112 8.90 -3.58 -9.51
CA TRP A 112 9.52 -3.21 -8.25
C TRP A 112 9.94 -4.43 -7.42
N GLU A 113 9.12 -5.46 -7.39
CA GLU A 113 9.53 -6.75 -6.84
C GLU A 113 10.60 -7.35 -7.73
N GLY A 114 11.85 -7.24 -7.31
CA GLY A 114 12.97 -7.91 -7.97
C GLY A 114 12.82 -9.44 -7.97
N SER A 115 13.79 -10.13 -8.51
CA SER A 115 13.84 -11.60 -8.69
C SER A 115 13.89 -12.41 -7.39
N GLU A 116 13.94 -11.77 -6.22
CA GLU A 116 13.88 -12.46 -4.93
C GLU A 116 12.42 -12.70 -4.55
N GLU A 117 12.08 -13.91 -4.18
CA GLU A 117 10.76 -14.44 -3.79
C GLU A 117 9.57 -13.49 -3.93
N VAL A 118 8.86 -13.64 -5.03
CA VAL A 118 7.66 -12.85 -5.37
C VAL A 118 6.69 -12.77 -4.17
N GLY A 119 6.38 -11.55 -3.73
CA GLY A 119 5.43 -11.32 -2.63
C GLY A 119 6.04 -11.34 -1.22
N SER A 120 7.36 -11.52 -1.07
CA SER A 120 8.00 -11.60 0.25
C SER A 120 8.27 -10.24 0.89
N THR A 121 8.48 -9.20 0.10
CA THR A 121 8.80 -7.86 0.62
C THR A 121 7.51 -7.10 0.98
N PRO A 122 7.33 -6.74 2.26
CA PRO A 122 6.18 -5.95 2.66
C PRO A 122 6.19 -4.57 2.00
N LEU A 123 5.14 -4.24 1.26
CA LEU A 123 4.89 -2.91 0.69
C LEU A 123 3.50 -2.45 1.08
N VAL A 124 3.40 -1.19 1.50
CA VAL A 124 2.13 -0.48 1.67
C VAL A 124 2.24 0.86 0.97
N MET A 125 1.32 1.15 0.07
CA MET A 125 1.10 2.48 -0.49
C MET A 125 -0.33 2.93 -0.19
N MET A 126 -0.48 4.17 0.27
CA MET A 126 -1.79 4.74 0.60
C MET A 126 -1.94 6.12 -0.03
N LEU A 127 -3.09 6.37 -0.65
CA LEU A 127 -3.59 7.71 -0.93
C LEU A 127 -4.65 8.04 0.12
N THR A 128 -4.35 9.00 0.96
CA THR A 128 -5.29 9.45 1.99
C THR A 128 -4.92 10.84 2.47
N ARG A 129 -5.92 11.64 2.87
CA ARG A 129 -5.71 13.00 3.38
C ARG A 129 -4.80 13.85 2.49
N GLY A 130 -5.07 13.85 1.19
CA GLY A 130 -4.32 14.64 0.22
C GLY A 130 -2.88 14.20 -0.04
N SER A 131 -2.42 13.10 0.52
CA SER A 131 -1.03 12.66 0.47
C SER A 131 -0.88 11.22 0.00
N LEU A 132 0.25 10.93 -0.63
CA LEU A 132 0.75 9.57 -0.84
C LEU A 132 1.69 9.19 0.32
N TYR A 133 1.42 8.05 0.89
CA TYR A 133 2.29 7.39 1.87
C TYR A 133 2.82 6.09 1.27
N LEU A 134 4.11 5.84 1.43
CA LEU A 134 4.73 4.56 1.10
C LEU A 134 5.51 4.06 2.31
N ARG A 135 5.36 2.78 2.61
CA ARG A 135 6.08 2.08 3.66
C ARG A 135 6.56 0.73 3.14
N THR A 136 7.82 0.43 3.37
CA THR A 136 8.42 -0.87 3.07
C THR A 136 9.61 -1.12 4.00
N GLN A 137 10.10 -2.35 4.00
CA GLN A 137 11.40 -2.64 4.60
C GLN A 137 12.53 -2.20 3.68
N HIS A 138 13.68 -1.90 4.27
CA HIS A 138 14.85 -1.45 3.53
C HIS A 138 16.13 -2.00 4.16
N ASP A 139 17.05 -2.44 3.30
CA ASP A 139 18.43 -2.74 3.66
C ASP A 139 19.32 -1.59 3.21
N ARG A 140 20.03 -0.96 4.17
CA ARG A 140 20.90 0.19 3.88
C ARG A 140 22.04 -0.13 2.92
N SER A 141 22.42 -1.40 2.79
CA SER A 141 23.45 -1.83 1.84
C SER A 141 22.96 -1.86 0.39
N LYS A 142 21.64 -1.86 0.17
CA LYS A 142 21.01 -2.04 -1.14
C LYS A 142 20.50 -0.72 -1.72
N VAL A 143 21.42 0.14 -2.18
CA VAL A 143 21.07 1.47 -2.74
C VAL A 143 20.14 1.36 -3.95
N GLN A 144 20.29 0.33 -4.79
CA GLN A 144 19.44 0.14 -5.96
C GLN A 144 17.97 -0.12 -5.60
N GLU A 145 17.70 -0.83 -4.50
CA GLU A 145 16.33 -1.04 -4.01
C GLU A 145 15.70 0.29 -3.56
N LEU A 146 16.47 1.14 -2.92
CA LEU A 146 16.03 2.49 -2.54
C LEU A 146 15.65 3.30 -3.79
N THR A 147 16.49 3.31 -4.81
CA THR A 147 16.21 4.02 -6.07
C THR A 147 14.93 3.53 -6.71
N ARG A 148 14.73 2.21 -6.83
CA ARG A 148 13.49 1.61 -7.38
C ARG A 148 12.27 2.01 -6.56
N THR A 149 12.40 2.05 -5.23
CA THR A 149 11.28 2.43 -4.35
C THR A 149 10.92 3.90 -4.51
N LEU A 150 11.90 4.79 -4.68
CA LEU A 150 11.66 6.21 -4.97
C LEU A 150 11.02 6.42 -6.35
N GLU A 151 11.45 5.68 -7.35
CA GLU A 151 10.85 5.70 -8.69
C GLU A 151 9.40 5.23 -8.66
N LEU A 152 9.10 4.16 -7.94
CA LEU A 152 7.73 3.68 -7.73
C LEU A 152 6.87 4.74 -7.04
N ALA A 153 7.38 5.37 -5.98
CA ALA A 153 6.66 6.43 -5.27
C ALA A 153 6.38 7.64 -6.18
N ARG A 154 7.36 8.06 -6.98
CA ARG A 154 7.18 9.14 -7.97
C ARG A 154 6.13 8.78 -9.01
N LEU A 155 6.16 7.57 -9.51
CA LEU A 155 5.18 7.08 -10.48
C LEU A 155 3.76 7.06 -9.88
N ALA A 156 3.62 6.55 -8.66
CA ALA A 156 2.34 6.52 -7.94
C ALA A 156 1.80 7.93 -7.69
N ALA A 157 2.66 8.89 -7.32
CA ALA A 157 2.28 10.28 -7.12
C ALA A 157 1.81 10.94 -8.41
N ASN A 158 2.57 10.79 -9.50
CA ASN A 158 2.20 11.34 -10.80
C ASN A 158 0.85 10.80 -11.29
N ARG A 159 0.64 9.49 -11.15
CA ARG A 159 -0.65 8.87 -11.52
C ARG A 159 -1.79 9.38 -10.67
N ALA A 160 -1.59 9.58 -9.38
CA ALA A 160 -2.62 10.11 -8.48
C ALA A 160 -3.03 11.55 -8.88
N GLN A 161 -2.08 12.41 -9.21
CA GLN A 161 -2.36 13.78 -9.65
C GLN A 161 -3.09 13.81 -10.99
N VAL A 162 -2.71 12.94 -11.93
CA VAL A 162 -3.37 12.85 -13.26
C VAL A 162 -4.84 12.50 -13.11
N PHE A 163 -5.18 11.40 -12.40
CA PHE A 163 -6.59 11.00 -12.30
C PHE A 163 -7.42 11.98 -11.45
N ALA A 164 -6.84 12.60 -10.43
CA ALA A 164 -7.53 13.60 -9.63
C ALA A 164 -7.83 14.87 -10.46
N GLY A 165 -6.92 15.27 -11.35
CA GLY A 165 -7.13 16.38 -12.29
C GLY A 165 -8.28 16.12 -13.26
N PHE A 166 -8.43 14.91 -13.77
CA PHE A 166 -9.57 14.53 -14.63
C PHE A 166 -10.91 14.55 -13.87
N GLY A 167 -10.93 14.17 -12.59
CA GLY A 167 -12.15 14.22 -11.79
C GLY A 167 -12.69 15.63 -11.53
N LEU A 168 -11.83 16.64 -11.50
CA LEU A 168 -12.23 18.04 -11.34
C LEU A 168 -12.76 18.65 -12.65
N SER A 169 -12.31 18.18 -13.80
CA SER A 169 -12.78 18.66 -15.12
C SER A 169 -14.16 18.14 -15.50
N SER A 170 -14.67 17.11 -14.84
CA SER A 170 -15.99 16.52 -15.11
C SER A 170 -17.11 17.15 -14.28
N LEU A 171 -16.83 18.13 -13.45
CA LEU A 171 -17.78 18.83 -12.57
C LEU A 171 -18.06 20.28 -12.98
N VAL A 172 -17.63 20.69 -14.19
CA VAL A 172 -17.90 22.02 -14.77
C VAL A 172 -18.88 21.88 -15.93
#